data_ecc424a3f441134be013687630a1af88
#
_entry.id   ecc424a3f441134be013687630a1af88
#
_cell.length_a   1.000
_cell.length_b   1.000
_cell.length_c   1.000
_cell.angle_alpha   90.00
_cell.angle_beta   90.00
_cell.angle_gamma   90.00
#
_symmetry.space_group_name_H-M   'P 1'
#
loop_
_entity.id
_entity.type
_entity.pdbx_description
1 polymer ?
#
loop_
_entity_poly.entity_id
_entity_poly.type
_entity_poly.pdbx_seq_one_letter_code
_entity_poly.pdbx_strand_id
1 'polypeptide(L)'
;MTLTRKAFLLFLLLFSFQALLAQDDDFVFYSDLARDWYQGGDYFEWTSTTEDNNDAKVNIFYRTWGDETKPKVVLIHGFPNSSFDYYKMIPFLEDEYHIAVLDFPGSGFSDKPLDGYNYMLAENAQIVDYFVREVVGFEDFALYTHDRGVSIGLAFIGNYLDNPDPGYTVNYHFLSNSGMFLPLANLSPAQMRMLDVDTAEQMIAFRAAQPRRTEGEQEALAYSDIFAFNQGNISLIYVGRYLLERQVREVSWLENLPRSPVPVAYLWGLADNVNPVRISNHVWDTYLNDREVESSFWVLPAAGHYPQRDNPEEVAKVIGMALTGQVPDRESENEFMRRYGANREVEDAAFIGHSKIEELDFPSSIEYTPSGYRVID
;
A
#
# COMPACT_ATOMS: atom_id res chain seq x y z
N MET A 1 37.15 -35.18 -54.71
CA MET A 1 36.93 -35.41 -53.26
C MET A 1 36.30 -34.17 -52.71
N THR A 2 34.98 -34.19 -52.60
CA THR A 2 34.13 -33.08 -52.18
C THR A 2 33.54 -33.39 -50.80
N LEU A 3 33.96 -32.65 -49.76
CA LEU A 3 33.37 -32.73 -48.44
C LEU A 3 32.23 -31.73 -48.34
N THR A 4 31.02 -32.22 -48.26
CA THR A 4 29.82 -31.45 -47.97
C THR A 4 29.70 -31.20 -46.46
N ARG A 5 29.75 -29.93 -46.06
CA ARG A 5 29.43 -29.49 -44.71
C ARG A 5 27.90 -29.41 -44.57
N LYS A 6 27.32 -30.26 -43.74
CA LYS A 6 25.93 -30.14 -43.26
C LYS A 6 25.90 -29.09 -42.14
N ALA A 7 25.24 -27.98 -42.39
CA ALA A 7 24.89 -27.02 -41.36
C ALA A 7 23.73 -27.57 -40.53
N PHE A 8 23.94 -27.75 -39.23
CA PHE A 8 22.90 -28.10 -38.27
C PHE A 8 22.27 -26.78 -37.79
N LEU A 9 21.07 -26.48 -38.28
CA LEU A 9 20.24 -25.39 -37.73
C LEU A 9 19.63 -25.92 -36.44
N LEU A 10 20.11 -25.39 -35.30
CA LEU A 10 19.50 -25.60 -34.01
C LEU A 10 18.29 -24.60 -33.89
N PHE A 11 17.09 -25.10 -34.07
CA PHE A 11 15.86 -24.38 -33.73
C PHE A 11 15.72 -24.42 -32.21
N LEU A 12 16.05 -23.35 -31.52
CA LEU A 12 15.66 -23.10 -30.14
C LEU A 12 14.15 -22.79 -30.13
N LEU A 13 13.34 -23.79 -29.85
CA LEU A 13 11.95 -23.63 -29.44
C LEU A 13 11.99 -23.06 -28.00
N LEU A 14 11.80 -21.76 -27.92
CA LEU A 14 11.40 -21.11 -26.68
C LEU A 14 9.97 -21.58 -26.38
N PHE A 15 9.85 -22.66 -25.61
CA PHE A 15 8.61 -22.95 -24.90
C PHE A 15 8.50 -21.90 -23.78
N SER A 16 7.71 -20.86 -24.00
CA SER A 16 7.12 -20.13 -22.93
C SER A 16 6.24 -21.10 -22.15
N PHE A 17 6.72 -21.54 -21.01
CA PHE A 17 5.89 -22.19 -20.00
C PHE A 17 4.99 -21.08 -19.45
N GLN A 18 3.87 -20.80 -20.10
CA GLN A 18 2.73 -20.20 -19.42
C GLN A 18 2.29 -21.26 -18.42
N ALA A 19 2.64 -21.05 -17.16
CA ALA A 19 2.00 -21.75 -16.07
C ALA A 19 0.50 -21.47 -16.22
N LEU A 20 -0.25 -22.48 -16.59
CA LEU A 20 -1.70 -22.48 -16.59
C LEU A 20 -2.09 -22.45 -15.10
N LEU A 21 -2.08 -21.26 -14.51
CA LEU A 21 -2.66 -21.03 -13.20
C LEU A 21 -4.14 -21.38 -13.35
N ALA A 22 -4.66 -22.14 -12.39
CA ALA A 22 -6.09 -22.41 -12.32
C ALA A 22 -6.79 -21.04 -12.12
N GLN A 23 -7.09 -20.37 -13.22
CA GLN A 23 -8.08 -19.32 -13.25
C GLN A 23 -9.36 -19.95 -12.69
N ASP A 24 -9.97 -19.29 -11.72
CA ASP A 24 -11.32 -19.65 -11.30
C ASP A 24 -12.26 -19.19 -12.43
N ASP A 25 -12.25 -19.94 -13.55
CA ASP A 25 -13.02 -19.67 -14.76
C ASP A 25 -14.53 -19.63 -14.46
N ASP A 26 -14.95 -20.08 -13.27
CA ASP A 26 -16.33 -20.14 -12.82
C ASP A 26 -16.72 -18.92 -11.94
N PHE A 27 -15.78 -18.01 -11.57
CA PHE A 27 -16.14 -16.86 -10.74
C PHE A 27 -16.95 -15.82 -11.51
N VAL A 28 -18.18 -15.59 -11.06
CA VAL A 28 -19.10 -14.63 -11.70
C VAL A 28 -18.86 -13.22 -11.13
N PHE A 29 -18.40 -12.30 -11.97
CA PHE A 29 -18.31 -10.88 -11.63
C PHE A 29 -19.65 -10.18 -11.84
N TYR A 30 -20.07 -9.39 -10.86
CA TYR A 30 -21.22 -8.49 -10.96
C TYR A 30 -20.80 -7.05 -11.29
N SER A 31 -19.52 -6.74 -11.16
CA SER A 31 -18.92 -5.47 -11.55
C SER A 31 -18.02 -5.63 -12.76
N ASP A 32 -18.25 -4.78 -13.76
CA ASP A 32 -17.35 -4.66 -14.91
C ASP A 32 -15.97 -4.13 -14.46
N LEU A 33 -15.93 -3.22 -13.48
CA LEU A 33 -14.67 -2.68 -12.94
C LEU A 33 -13.80 -3.76 -12.31
N ALA A 34 -14.40 -4.65 -11.50
CA ALA A 34 -13.65 -5.75 -10.87
C ALA A 34 -13.16 -6.77 -11.91
N ARG A 35 -14.04 -7.09 -12.88
CA ARG A 35 -13.68 -8.01 -13.98
C ARG A 35 -12.52 -7.46 -14.81
N ASP A 36 -12.58 -6.18 -15.22
CA ASP A 36 -11.56 -5.54 -16.04
C ASP A 36 -10.24 -5.40 -15.27
N TRP A 37 -10.34 -5.15 -13.94
CA TRP A 37 -9.16 -5.15 -13.06
C TRP A 37 -8.50 -6.52 -13.02
N TYR A 38 -9.27 -7.58 -12.79
CA TYR A 38 -8.81 -8.96 -12.76
C TYR A 38 -8.18 -9.39 -14.10
N GLN A 39 -8.86 -9.15 -15.21
CA GLN A 39 -8.43 -9.57 -16.55
C GLN A 39 -7.18 -8.81 -17.05
N GLY A 40 -6.92 -7.63 -16.53
CA GLY A 40 -5.75 -6.82 -16.89
C GLY A 40 -4.52 -7.12 -16.06
N GLY A 41 -4.59 -8.03 -15.10
CA GLY A 41 -3.47 -8.42 -14.26
C GLY A 41 -2.85 -9.76 -14.62
N ASP A 42 -1.81 -10.12 -13.89
CA ASP A 42 -1.07 -11.36 -14.01
C ASP A 42 -0.70 -11.88 -12.61
N TYR A 43 0.00 -13.02 -12.53
CA TYR A 43 0.36 -13.66 -11.28
C TYR A 43 1.84 -14.03 -11.25
N PHE A 44 2.42 -13.99 -10.05
CA PHE A 44 3.68 -14.66 -9.76
C PHE A 44 3.56 -15.54 -8.52
N GLU A 45 4.35 -16.60 -8.46
CA GLU A 45 4.41 -17.50 -7.30
C GLU A 45 5.42 -16.96 -6.28
N TRP A 46 4.96 -16.80 -5.04
CA TRP A 46 5.80 -16.55 -3.87
C TRP A 46 5.91 -17.82 -3.03
N THR A 47 7.13 -18.19 -2.66
CA THR A 47 7.36 -19.22 -1.64
C THR A 47 7.71 -18.53 -0.33
N SER A 48 6.92 -18.79 0.71
CA SER A 48 7.14 -18.19 2.02
C SER A 48 8.52 -18.48 2.57
N THR A 49 9.14 -17.48 3.18
CA THR A 49 10.46 -17.57 3.81
C THR A 49 10.37 -17.65 5.34
N THR A 50 9.14 -17.60 5.89
CA THR A 50 8.94 -17.67 7.33
C THR A 50 8.79 -19.10 7.80
N GLU A 51 9.35 -19.40 8.98
CA GLU A 51 9.23 -20.72 9.60
C GLU A 51 7.75 -21.09 9.86
N ASP A 52 6.93 -20.10 10.21
CA ASP A 52 5.50 -20.28 10.50
C ASP A 52 4.71 -20.77 9.28
N ASN A 53 5.11 -20.36 8.08
CA ASN A 53 4.43 -20.72 6.84
C ASN A 53 5.04 -21.94 6.13
N ASN A 54 6.15 -22.48 6.61
CA ASN A 54 6.73 -23.76 6.21
C ASN A 54 6.81 -23.96 4.67
N ASP A 55 7.47 -23.03 3.96
CA ASP A 55 7.63 -23.04 2.50
C ASP A 55 6.29 -23.03 1.72
N ALA A 56 5.21 -22.54 2.31
CA ALA A 56 3.93 -22.38 1.64
C ALA A 56 4.08 -21.55 0.37
N LYS A 57 3.43 -21.99 -0.70
CA LYS A 57 3.41 -21.30 -1.99
C LYS A 57 2.09 -20.59 -2.16
N VAL A 58 2.15 -19.34 -2.60
CA VAL A 58 0.97 -18.50 -2.88
C VAL A 58 1.14 -17.77 -4.20
N ASN A 59 0.08 -17.72 -4.99
CA ASN A 59 0.03 -16.92 -6.20
C ASN A 59 -0.38 -15.50 -5.85
N ILE A 60 0.42 -14.55 -6.26
CA ILE A 60 0.24 -13.12 -5.97
C ILE A 60 -0.17 -12.43 -7.25
N PHE A 61 -1.35 -11.82 -7.21
CA PHE A 61 -1.86 -10.99 -8.30
C PHE A 61 -1.12 -9.66 -8.35
N TYR A 62 -0.78 -9.21 -9.57
CA TYR A 62 -0.23 -7.89 -9.81
C TYR A 62 -0.74 -7.32 -11.13
N ARG A 63 -0.56 -6.02 -11.29
CA ARG A 63 -0.91 -5.33 -12.52
C ARG A 63 0.01 -4.14 -12.75
N THR A 64 0.25 -3.78 -14.04
CA THR A 64 1.06 -2.63 -14.44
C THR A 64 0.32 -1.75 -15.44
N TRP A 65 0.69 -0.46 -15.50
CA TRP A 65 0.18 0.53 -16.46
C TRP A 65 1.30 1.46 -16.89
N GLY A 66 1.06 2.17 -18.00
CA GLY A 66 1.98 3.16 -18.53
C GLY A 66 3.13 2.55 -19.32
N ASP A 67 3.93 3.41 -19.92
CA ASP A 67 5.07 3.02 -20.76
C ASP A 67 6.25 2.60 -19.86
N GLU A 68 6.85 1.44 -20.16
CA GLU A 68 7.97 0.86 -19.40
C GLU A 68 9.22 1.75 -19.37
N THR A 69 9.34 2.72 -20.28
CA THR A 69 10.45 3.68 -20.32
C THR A 69 10.29 4.87 -19.39
N LYS A 70 9.08 5.07 -18.82
CA LYS A 70 8.76 6.15 -17.89
C LYS A 70 9.34 5.89 -16.50
N PRO A 71 9.46 6.94 -15.65
CA PRO A 71 9.77 6.75 -14.23
C PRO A 71 8.79 5.79 -13.54
N LYS A 72 9.29 4.95 -12.63
CA LYS A 72 8.53 3.85 -12.03
C LYS A 72 7.91 4.25 -10.69
N VAL A 73 6.68 3.80 -10.47
CA VAL A 73 5.96 3.99 -9.20
C VAL A 73 5.34 2.66 -8.77
N VAL A 74 5.65 2.24 -7.55
CA VAL A 74 5.04 1.07 -6.91
C VAL A 74 4.01 1.52 -5.88
N LEU A 75 2.78 1.01 -5.96
CA LEU A 75 1.69 1.38 -5.06
C LEU A 75 1.33 0.20 -4.15
N ILE A 76 1.43 0.39 -2.85
CA ILE A 76 1.25 -0.63 -1.81
C ILE A 76 -0.04 -0.37 -1.03
N HIS A 77 -1.00 -1.28 -1.16
CA HIS A 77 -2.33 -1.16 -0.58
C HIS A 77 -2.39 -1.45 0.93
N GLY A 78 -3.51 -1.00 1.52
CA GLY A 78 -3.84 -1.18 2.93
C GLY A 78 -4.79 -2.34 3.24
N PHE A 79 -5.37 -2.30 4.43
CA PHE A 79 -6.36 -3.23 4.94
C PHE A 79 -7.72 -2.51 5.10
N PRO A 80 -8.85 -3.15 4.81
CA PRO A 80 -9.03 -4.56 4.42
C PRO A 80 -9.01 -4.80 2.90
N ASN A 81 -8.72 -3.77 2.11
CA ASN A 81 -8.87 -3.79 0.67
C ASN A 81 -7.66 -4.41 -0.07
N SER A 82 -7.46 -3.99 -1.32
CA SER A 82 -6.49 -4.51 -2.25
C SER A 82 -5.91 -3.39 -3.13
N SER A 83 -5.10 -3.74 -4.11
CA SER A 83 -4.58 -2.81 -5.11
C SER A 83 -5.68 -2.06 -5.88
N PHE A 84 -6.90 -2.59 -5.91
CA PHE A 84 -8.05 -1.92 -6.53
C PHE A 84 -8.36 -0.54 -5.91
N ASP A 85 -7.89 -0.24 -4.70
CA ASP A 85 -8.03 1.09 -4.11
C ASP A 85 -7.41 2.22 -4.94
N TYR A 86 -6.51 1.87 -5.88
CA TYR A 86 -5.82 2.82 -6.75
C TYR A 86 -6.51 3.05 -8.10
N TYR A 87 -7.64 2.37 -8.38
CA TYR A 87 -8.27 2.40 -9.71
C TYR A 87 -8.66 3.79 -10.20
N LYS A 88 -9.00 4.72 -9.27
CA LYS A 88 -9.30 6.12 -9.60
C LYS A 88 -8.04 6.97 -9.81
N MET A 89 -6.95 6.63 -9.17
CA MET A 89 -5.72 7.41 -9.20
C MET A 89 -4.85 7.08 -10.42
N ILE A 90 -4.86 5.83 -10.88
CA ILE A 90 -4.04 5.37 -12.01
C ILE A 90 -4.21 6.22 -13.26
N PRO A 91 -5.43 6.61 -13.70
CA PRO A 91 -5.61 7.45 -14.89
C PRO A 91 -4.93 8.81 -14.83
N PHE A 92 -4.60 9.33 -13.64
CA PHE A 92 -3.88 10.58 -13.46
C PHE A 92 -2.35 10.40 -13.46
N LEU A 93 -1.86 9.17 -13.47
CA LEU A 93 -0.44 8.85 -13.38
C LEU A 93 0.09 8.11 -14.61
N GLU A 94 -0.72 7.28 -15.28
CA GLU A 94 -0.27 6.32 -16.29
C GLU A 94 0.35 6.96 -17.55
N ASP A 95 0.01 8.22 -17.85
CA ASP A 95 0.61 8.95 -18.97
C ASP A 95 2.04 9.40 -18.66
N GLU A 96 2.42 9.55 -17.40
CA GLU A 96 3.75 10.07 -16.99
C GLU A 96 4.63 9.03 -16.30
N TYR A 97 4.04 7.94 -15.79
CA TYR A 97 4.72 6.92 -14.98
C TYR A 97 4.42 5.50 -15.46
N HIS A 98 5.39 4.61 -15.26
CA HIS A 98 5.16 3.18 -15.30
C HIS A 98 4.82 2.71 -13.89
N ILE A 99 3.58 2.26 -13.70
CA ILE A 99 2.99 1.99 -12.39
C ILE A 99 2.91 0.48 -12.20
N ALA A 100 3.23 0.00 -11.01
CA ALA A 100 3.03 -1.38 -10.60
C ALA A 100 2.28 -1.46 -9.28
N VAL A 101 1.33 -2.39 -9.19
CA VAL A 101 0.59 -2.74 -7.97
C VAL A 101 0.61 -4.25 -7.77
N LEU A 102 0.44 -4.70 -6.52
CA LEU A 102 0.22 -6.10 -6.20
C LEU A 102 -0.84 -6.23 -5.11
N ASP A 103 -1.47 -7.40 -5.05
CA ASP A 103 -2.34 -7.79 -3.95
C ASP A 103 -1.56 -8.71 -3.00
N PHE A 104 -1.45 -8.36 -1.73
CA PHE A 104 -0.79 -9.25 -0.77
C PHE A 104 -1.60 -10.53 -0.52
N PRO A 105 -0.95 -11.64 -0.09
CA PRO A 105 -1.66 -12.83 0.34
C PRO A 105 -2.84 -12.50 1.27
N GLY A 106 -3.97 -13.13 1.04
CA GLY A 106 -5.20 -12.89 1.79
C GLY A 106 -6.04 -11.72 1.31
N SER A 107 -5.60 -10.94 0.32
CA SER A 107 -6.28 -9.76 -0.20
C SER A 107 -6.53 -9.85 -1.70
N GLY A 108 -7.47 -9.06 -2.21
CA GLY A 108 -7.68 -8.84 -3.63
C GLY A 108 -7.91 -10.11 -4.43
N PHE A 109 -7.15 -10.26 -5.49
CA PHE A 109 -7.18 -11.44 -6.36
C PHE A 109 -6.04 -12.45 -6.08
N SER A 110 -5.17 -12.19 -5.11
CA SER A 110 -4.16 -13.13 -4.66
C SER A 110 -4.74 -14.31 -3.91
N ASP A 111 -3.94 -15.37 -3.73
CA ASP A 111 -4.29 -16.54 -2.92
C ASP A 111 -4.58 -16.17 -1.47
N LYS A 112 -5.50 -16.93 -0.88
CA LYS A 112 -6.02 -16.70 0.47
C LYS A 112 -6.02 -17.98 1.29
N PRO A 113 -4.83 -18.53 1.61
CA PRO A 113 -4.76 -19.73 2.45
C PRO A 113 -5.39 -19.45 3.81
N LEU A 114 -6.38 -20.26 4.20
CA LEU A 114 -7.11 -20.09 5.47
C LEU A 114 -6.51 -20.93 6.59
N ASP A 115 -5.90 -22.06 6.26
CA ASP A 115 -5.36 -23.00 7.23
C ASP A 115 -3.84 -22.85 7.37
N GLY A 116 -3.39 -22.50 8.58
CA GLY A 116 -1.98 -22.54 8.96
C GLY A 116 -1.08 -21.47 8.32
N TYR A 117 -1.63 -20.51 7.59
CA TYR A 117 -0.85 -19.40 7.02
C TYR A 117 -0.86 -18.18 7.93
N ASN A 118 0.31 -17.65 8.25
CA ASN A 118 0.49 -16.46 9.07
C ASN A 118 0.74 -15.23 8.17
N TYR A 119 -0.18 -14.28 8.20
CA TYR A 119 -0.17 -13.07 7.37
C TYR A 119 0.69 -11.97 7.98
N MET A 120 2.01 -12.06 7.85
CA MET A 120 2.97 -11.15 8.45
C MET A 120 3.30 -9.95 7.57
N LEU A 121 3.40 -8.77 8.18
CA LEU A 121 3.84 -7.54 7.50
C LEU A 121 5.31 -7.61 7.08
N ALA A 122 6.16 -8.23 7.90
CA ALA A 122 7.56 -8.42 7.59
C ALA A 122 7.77 -9.31 6.36
N GLU A 123 6.95 -10.36 6.19
CA GLU A 123 6.98 -11.18 4.97
C GLU A 123 6.47 -10.40 3.76
N ASN A 124 5.40 -9.61 3.93
CA ASN A 124 4.91 -8.75 2.84
C ASN A 124 5.99 -7.76 2.36
N ALA A 125 6.85 -7.28 3.24
CA ALA A 125 8.00 -6.46 2.84
C ALA A 125 9.01 -7.22 1.97
N GLN A 126 9.22 -8.52 2.22
CA GLN A 126 10.06 -9.39 1.37
C GLN A 126 9.38 -9.68 0.03
N ILE A 127 8.05 -9.82 0.02
CA ILE A 127 7.27 -9.93 -1.22
C ILE A 127 7.44 -8.69 -2.09
N VAL A 128 7.43 -7.48 -1.50
CA VAL A 128 7.70 -6.24 -2.25
C VAL A 128 9.11 -6.25 -2.84
N ASP A 129 10.13 -6.66 -2.08
CA ASP A 129 11.52 -6.78 -2.57
C ASP A 129 11.60 -7.73 -3.76
N TYR A 130 11.02 -8.92 -3.64
CA TYR A 130 10.97 -9.90 -4.73
C TYR A 130 10.22 -9.37 -5.95
N PHE A 131 9.07 -8.73 -5.72
CA PHE A 131 8.24 -8.16 -6.78
C PHE A 131 8.98 -7.11 -7.60
N VAL A 132 9.62 -6.15 -6.95
CA VAL A 132 10.33 -5.07 -7.67
C VAL A 132 11.54 -5.59 -8.41
N ARG A 133 12.24 -6.57 -7.88
CA ARG A 133 13.49 -7.10 -8.42
C ARG A 133 13.28 -8.18 -9.47
N GLU A 134 12.44 -9.18 -9.17
CA GLU A 134 12.36 -10.41 -9.97
C GLU A 134 11.12 -10.43 -10.89
N VAL A 135 10.06 -9.69 -10.56
CA VAL A 135 8.81 -9.72 -11.33
C VAL A 135 8.72 -8.55 -12.30
N VAL A 136 8.82 -7.32 -11.80
CA VAL A 136 8.73 -6.12 -12.65
C VAL A 136 10.09 -5.56 -13.07
N GLY A 137 11.20 -5.99 -12.44
CA GLY A 137 12.56 -5.64 -12.82
C GLY A 137 12.87 -4.14 -12.70
N PHE A 138 12.37 -3.48 -11.68
CA PHE A 138 12.58 -2.04 -11.50
C PHE A 138 13.96 -1.77 -10.88
N GLU A 139 14.82 -1.10 -11.62
CA GLU A 139 16.15 -0.69 -11.14
C GLU A 139 16.08 0.57 -10.27
N ASP A 140 15.07 1.42 -10.48
CA ASP A 140 14.77 2.58 -9.65
C ASP A 140 13.26 2.85 -9.66
N PHE A 141 12.71 3.29 -8.52
CA PHE A 141 11.28 3.57 -8.40
C PHE A 141 10.95 4.46 -7.21
N ALA A 142 9.77 5.10 -7.27
CA ALA A 142 9.12 5.71 -6.12
C ALA A 142 8.12 4.73 -5.49
N LEU A 143 8.01 4.76 -4.17
CA LEU A 143 7.12 3.90 -3.39
C LEU A 143 5.99 4.72 -2.79
N TYR A 144 4.73 4.41 -3.12
CA TYR A 144 3.56 4.95 -2.44
C TYR A 144 2.94 3.90 -1.54
N THR A 145 2.71 4.24 -0.28
CA THR A 145 2.18 3.32 0.73
C THR A 145 0.98 3.94 1.44
N HIS A 146 -0.06 3.12 1.68
CA HIS A 146 -1.28 3.54 2.34
C HIS A 146 -1.71 2.54 3.42
N ASP A 147 -2.22 3.02 4.55
CA ASP A 147 -2.75 2.24 5.67
C ASP A 147 -1.80 1.14 6.18
N ARG A 148 -2.19 -0.16 6.12
CA ARG A 148 -1.32 -1.30 6.43
C ARG A 148 -0.06 -1.30 5.57
N GLY A 149 -0.18 -0.85 4.32
CA GLY A 149 0.92 -0.75 3.39
C GLY A 149 2.05 0.16 3.86
N VAL A 150 1.76 1.16 4.72
CA VAL A 150 2.83 1.99 5.31
C VAL A 150 3.74 1.16 6.21
N SER A 151 3.19 0.30 7.08
CA SER A 151 4.03 -0.58 7.92
C SER A 151 4.83 -1.57 7.08
N ILE A 152 4.25 -2.08 5.98
CA ILE A 152 4.97 -2.92 5.01
C ILE A 152 6.10 -2.13 4.35
N GLY A 153 5.83 -0.90 3.88
CA GLY A 153 6.82 -0.02 3.27
C GLY A 153 7.94 0.37 4.23
N LEU A 154 7.63 0.63 5.50
CA LEU A 154 8.64 0.93 6.53
C LEU A 154 9.52 -0.30 6.84
N ALA A 155 8.94 -1.50 6.89
CA ALA A 155 9.70 -2.74 7.02
C ALA A 155 10.57 -2.99 5.76
N PHE A 156 10.02 -2.76 4.56
CA PHE A 156 10.76 -2.84 3.30
C PHE A 156 11.93 -1.86 3.25
N ILE A 157 11.74 -0.60 3.63
CA ILE A 157 12.83 0.39 3.73
C ILE A 157 13.89 -0.08 4.73
N GLY A 158 13.50 -0.67 5.86
CA GLY A 158 14.46 -1.26 6.81
C GLY A 158 15.32 -2.35 6.17
N ASN A 159 14.71 -3.29 5.46
CA ASN A 159 15.41 -4.34 4.72
C ASN A 159 16.33 -3.75 3.63
N TYR A 160 15.86 -2.72 2.92
CA TYR A 160 16.64 -1.99 1.91
C TYR A 160 17.89 -1.34 2.50
N LEU A 161 17.76 -0.69 3.68
CA LEU A 161 18.89 -0.04 4.38
C LEU A 161 19.93 -1.04 4.91
N ASP A 162 19.48 -2.21 5.32
CA ASP A 162 20.34 -3.24 5.89
C ASP A 162 20.98 -4.14 4.82
N ASN A 163 20.52 -4.03 3.56
CA ASN A 163 21.10 -4.75 2.41
C ASN A 163 22.16 -3.87 1.71
N PRO A 164 23.45 -4.29 1.71
CA PRO A 164 24.50 -3.49 1.07
C PRO A 164 24.42 -3.44 -0.48
N ASP A 165 23.67 -4.36 -1.08
CA ASP A 165 23.47 -4.44 -2.54
C ASP A 165 22.04 -4.89 -2.85
N PRO A 166 21.07 -3.99 -2.75
CA PRO A 166 19.66 -4.33 -2.99
C PRO A 166 19.34 -4.60 -4.47
N GLY A 167 20.20 -4.16 -5.39
CA GLY A 167 19.98 -4.29 -6.84
C GLY A 167 19.02 -3.24 -7.43
N TYR A 168 18.51 -2.30 -6.63
CA TYR A 168 17.64 -1.20 -7.06
C TYR A 168 17.81 0.03 -6.18
N THR A 169 17.22 1.14 -6.60
CA THR A 169 17.18 2.41 -5.84
C THR A 169 15.74 2.81 -5.55
N VAL A 170 15.43 3.14 -4.30
CA VAL A 170 14.17 3.78 -3.92
C VAL A 170 14.38 5.29 -4.00
N ASN A 171 13.76 5.95 -4.99
CA ASN A 171 13.95 7.38 -5.25
C ASN A 171 13.14 8.28 -4.33
N TYR A 172 11.95 7.82 -3.92
CA TYR A 172 11.02 8.58 -3.11
C TYR A 172 10.08 7.66 -2.33
N HIS A 173 9.66 8.05 -1.13
CA HIS A 173 8.66 7.31 -0.35
C HIS A 173 7.49 8.22 0.01
N PHE A 174 6.30 7.90 -0.52
CA PHE A 174 5.04 8.55 -0.20
C PHE A 174 4.33 7.77 0.90
N LEU A 175 4.11 8.41 2.04
CA LEU A 175 3.40 7.84 3.18
C LEU A 175 2.01 8.46 3.25
N SER A 176 0.95 7.65 3.27
CA SER A 176 -0.42 8.14 3.28
C SER A 176 -1.26 7.43 4.35
N ASN A 177 -2.13 8.17 5.00
CA ASN A 177 -3.08 7.79 6.06
C ASN A 177 -2.89 6.37 6.63
N SER A 178 -2.29 6.23 7.79
CA SER A 178 -1.99 4.93 8.38
C SER A 178 -2.08 4.93 9.91
N GLY A 179 -2.54 3.81 10.47
CA GLY A 179 -2.45 3.51 11.90
C GLY A 179 -1.05 3.01 12.29
N MET A 180 0.01 3.57 11.72
CA MET A 180 1.38 3.12 11.88
C MET A 180 1.93 3.27 13.31
N PHE A 181 1.21 3.96 14.17
CA PHE A 181 1.46 4.06 15.61
C PHE A 181 0.16 3.78 16.37
N LEU A 182 -0.04 2.53 16.77
CA LEU A 182 -1.28 2.03 17.37
C LEU A 182 -1.75 2.77 18.62
N PRO A 183 -0.85 3.24 19.51
CA PRO A 183 -1.27 4.00 20.69
C PRO A 183 -2.15 5.21 20.38
N LEU A 184 -2.02 5.79 19.20
CA LEU A 184 -2.80 6.94 18.75
C LEU A 184 -3.91 6.59 17.74
N ALA A 185 -4.03 5.33 17.32
CA ALA A 185 -5.04 4.89 16.35
C ALA A 185 -6.43 4.71 16.97
N ASN A 186 -7.48 4.81 16.15
CA ASN A 186 -8.84 4.50 16.54
C ASN A 186 -9.22 3.08 16.08
N LEU A 187 -8.78 2.06 16.82
CA LEU A 187 -9.16 0.69 16.50
C LEU A 187 -10.66 0.49 16.71
N SER A 188 -11.33 0.00 15.68
CA SER A 188 -12.75 -0.32 15.74
C SER A 188 -13.00 -1.57 16.61
N PRO A 189 -14.20 -1.72 17.18
CA PRO A 189 -14.58 -2.94 17.87
C PRO A 189 -14.46 -4.21 17.02
N ALA A 190 -14.60 -4.08 15.69
CA ALA A 190 -14.42 -5.20 14.78
C ALA A 190 -12.94 -5.61 14.68
N GLN A 191 -12.01 -4.64 14.57
CA GLN A 191 -10.58 -4.92 14.58
C GLN A 191 -10.15 -5.58 15.89
N MET A 192 -10.61 -5.07 17.03
CA MET A 192 -10.31 -5.67 18.34
C MET A 192 -10.78 -7.14 18.44
N ARG A 193 -11.96 -7.46 17.90
CA ARG A 193 -12.48 -8.83 17.90
C ARG A 193 -11.72 -9.79 16.97
N MET A 194 -11.05 -9.29 15.93
CA MET A 194 -10.18 -10.13 15.07
C MET A 194 -8.94 -10.63 15.80
N LEU A 195 -8.50 -9.94 16.85
CA LEU A 195 -7.29 -10.27 17.60
C LEU A 195 -7.51 -11.40 18.62
N ASP A 196 -8.73 -11.57 19.09
CA ASP A 196 -9.13 -12.65 19.99
C ASP A 196 -9.61 -13.88 19.18
N VAL A 197 -9.05 -15.06 19.47
CA VAL A 197 -9.31 -16.29 18.69
C VAL A 197 -10.77 -16.69 18.71
N ASP A 198 -11.41 -16.66 19.88
CA ASP A 198 -12.80 -17.14 20.04
C ASP A 198 -13.79 -16.22 19.31
N THR A 199 -13.55 -14.91 19.36
CA THR A 199 -14.39 -13.93 18.64
C THR A 199 -14.09 -13.90 17.16
N ALA A 200 -12.86 -14.16 16.73
CA ALA A 200 -12.49 -14.29 15.31
C ALA A 200 -13.23 -15.46 14.65
N GLU A 201 -13.34 -16.63 15.28
CA GLU A 201 -14.12 -17.77 14.77
C GLU A 201 -15.61 -17.43 14.59
N GLN A 202 -16.20 -16.69 15.53
CA GLN A 202 -17.57 -16.21 15.40
C GLN A 202 -17.71 -15.23 14.22
N MET A 203 -16.73 -14.36 14.00
CA MET A 203 -16.73 -13.44 12.88
C MET A 203 -16.60 -14.17 11.54
N ILE A 204 -15.77 -15.21 11.46
CA ILE A 204 -15.62 -16.07 10.28
C ILE A 204 -16.97 -16.70 9.93
N ALA A 205 -17.63 -17.34 10.91
CA ALA A 205 -18.93 -17.94 10.70
C ALA A 205 -20.00 -16.93 10.26
N PHE A 206 -20.00 -15.74 10.86
CA PHE A 206 -20.89 -14.64 10.46
C PHE A 206 -20.62 -14.18 9.03
N ARG A 207 -19.36 -13.96 8.66
CA ARG A 207 -18.97 -13.50 7.32
C ARG A 207 -19.26 -14.53 6.25
N ALA A 208 -19.02 -15.81 6.53
CA ALA A 208 -19.32 -16.90 5.60
C ALA A 208 -20.83 -17.01 5.28
N ALA A 209 -21.69 -16.59 6.22
CA ALA A 209 -23.14 -16.59 6.02
C ALA A 209 -23.70 -15.34 5.33
N GLN A 210 -22.86 -14.30 5.10
CA GLN A 210 -23.33 -13.07 4.46
C GLN A 210 -23.48 -13.26 2.96
N PRO A 211 -24.62 -12.86 2.37
CA PRO A 211 -24.78 -12.89 0.91
C PRO A 211 -23.87 -11.86 0.27
N ARG A 212 -23.34 -12.22 -0.89
CA ARG A 212 -22.61 -11.31 -1.76
C ARG A 212 -23.60 -10.29 -2.36
N ARG A 213 -23.16 -9.05 -2.51
CA ARG A 213 -23.94 -8.03 -3.23
C ARG A 213 -23.94 -8.35 -4.73
N THR A 214 -25.11 -8.31 -5.33
CA THR A 214 -25.32 -8.62 -6.77
C THR A 214 -25.94 -7.45 -7.54
N GLU A 215 -26.34 -6.38 -6.84
CA GLU A 215 -26.98 -5.19 -7.42
C GLU A 215 -26.47 -3.93 -6.74
N GLY A 216 -26.37 -2.83 -7.48
CA GLY A 216 -25.98 -1.52 -6.99
C GLY A 216 -24.95 -0.83 -7.88
N GLU A 217 -24.32 0.22 -7.34
CA GLU A 217 -23.27 0.98 -8.02
C GLU A 217 -22.05 0.11 -8.33
N GLN A 218 -21.43 0.32 -9.50
CA GLN A 218 -20.33 -0.50 -10.00
C GLN A 218 -19.15 -0.59 -9.05
N GLU A 219 -18.79 0.50 -8.37
CA GLU A 219 -17.71 0.50 -7.38
C GLU A 219 -18.06 -0.39 -6.17
N ALA A 220 -19.28 -0.29 -5.66
CA ALA A 220 -19.73 -1.10 -4.54
C ALA A 220 -19.83 -2.60 -4.91
N LEU A 221 -20.20 -2.90 -6.14
CA LEU A 221 -20.16 -4.26 -6.68
C LEU A 221 -18.72 -4.76 -6.83
N ALA A 222 -17.79 -3.90 -7.29
CA ALA A 222 -16.39 -4.28 -7.44
C ALA A 222 -15.77 -4.72 -6.11
N TYR A 223 -15.94 -3.93 -5.04
CA TYR A 223 -15.47 -4.34 -3.72
C TYR A 223 -16.15 -5.62 -3.23
N SER A 224 -17.45 -5.80 -3.51
CA SER A 224 -18.16 -7.03 -3.15
C SER A 224 -17.63 -8.25 -3.90
N ASP A 225 -17.29 -8.09 -5.19
CA ASP A 225 -16.68 -9.14 -6.01
C ASP A 225 -15.30 -9.52 -5.48
N ILE A 226 -14.45 -8.53 -5.25
CA ILE A 226 -13.08 -8.71 -4.74
C ILE A 226 -13.09 -9.40 -3.37
N PHE A 227 -13.97 -8.99 -2.46
CA PHE A 227 -14.12 -9.67 -1.15
C PHE A 227 -14.73 -11.06 -1.24
N ALA A 228 -15.49 -11.35 -2.29
CA ALA A 228 -16.04 -12.69 -2.49
C ALA A 228 -15.04 -13.64 -3.17
N PHE A 229 -14.13 -13.09 -3.96
CA PHE A 229 -13.12 -13.87 -4.68
C PHE A 229 -12.28 -14.69 -3.71
N ASN A 230 -12.18 -16.00 -3.94
CA ASN A 230 -11.35 -16.90 -3.13
C ASN A 230 -11.58 -16.74 -1.61
N GLN A 231 -12.83 -16.54 -1.16
CA GLN A 231 -13.19 -16.38 0.26
C GLN A 231 -12.53 -15.17 0.97
N GLY A 232 -12.30 -14.08 0.24
CA GLY A 232 -11.67 -12.87 0.79
C GLY A 232 -12.43 -12.25 1.98
N ASN A 233 -13.76 -12.41 2.02
CA ASN A 233 -14.59 -12.02 3.16
C ASN A 233 -14.26 -12.79 4.46
N ILE A 234 -13.65 -13.97 4.34
CA ILE A 234 -13.16 -14.77 5.47
C ILE A 234 -11.70 -14.48 5.74
N SER A 235 -10.85 -14.50 4.71
CA SER A 235 -9.40 -14.28 4.86
C SER A 235 -9.06 -12.97 5.55
N LEU A 236 -9.88 -11.92 5.36
CA LEU A 236 -9.66 -10.63 6.02
C LEU A 236 -9.61 -10.72 7.55
N ILE A 237 -10.25 -11.73 8.16
CA ILE A 237 -10.20 -11.93 9.62
C ILE A 237 -8.80 -12.39 10.03
N TYR A 238 -8.20 -13.30 9.26
CA TYR A 238 -6.83 -13.75 9.50
C TYR A 238 -5.82 -12.64 9.20
N VAL A 239 -5.98 -11.96 8.06
CA VAL A 239 -5.13 -10.81 7.68
C VAL A 239 -5.18 -9.72 8.74
N GLY A 240 -6.36 -9.41 9.31
CA GLY A 240 -6.54 -8.36 10.34
C GLY A 240 -5.68 -8.56 11.61
N ARG A 241 -5.19 -9.76 11.84
CA ARG A 241 -4.29 -10.08 12.95
C ARG A 241 -2.87 -9.50 12.78
N TYR A 242 -2.55 -8.92 11.64
CA TYR A 242 -1.31 -8.14 11.45
C TYR A 242 -1.10 -7.06 12.53
N LEU A 243 -2.18 -6.60 13.16
CA LEU A 243 -2.12 -5.63 14.25
C LEU A 243 -1.29 -6.13 15.44
N LEU A 244 -1.25 -7.45 15.69
CA LEU A 244 -0.40 -8.06 16.74
C LEU A 244 1.09 -7.88 16.42
N GLU A 245 1.49 -8.10 15.17
CA GLU A 245 2.87 -7.85 14.73
C GLU A 245 3.20 -6.36 14.76
N ARG A 246 2.27 -5.51 14.28
CA ARG A 246 2.44 -4.05 14.31
C ARG A 246 2.68 -3.55 15.71
N GLN A 247 1.90 -3.97 16.70
CA GLN A 247 2.05 -3.60 18.11
C GLN A 247 3.46 -3.82 18.65
N VAL A 248 4.12 -4.89 18.20
CA VAL A 248 5.47 -5.25 18.66
C VAL A 248 6.55 -4.51 17.88
N ARG A 249 6.31 -4.22 16.59
CA ARG A 249 7.36 -3.74 15.67
C ARG A 249 7.22 -2.30 15.22
N GLU A 250 6.11 -1.63 15.48
CA GLU A 250 5.81 -0.31 14.92
C GLU A 250 6.89 0.74 15.19
N VAL A 251 7.45 0.76 16.41
CA VAL A 251 8.52 1.70 16.77
C VAL A 251 9.77 1.40 15.95
N SER A 252 10.21 0.13 15.88
CA SER A 252 11.40 -0.24 15.12
C SER A 252 11.26 0.04 13.62
N TRP A 253 10.04 -0.09 13.07
CA TRP A 253 9.78 0.28 11.67
C TRP A 253 9.77 1.79 11.46
N LEU A 254 9.17 2.56 12.37
CA LEU A 254 9.18 4.03 12.33
C LEU A 254 10.61 4.59 12.44
N GLU A 255 11.49 3.96 13.21
CA GLU A 255 12.90 4.33 13.33
C GLU A 255 13.68 4.19 12.00
N ASN A 256 13.15 3.51 11.00
CA ASN A 256 13.73 3.49 9.66
C ASN A 256 13.57 4.83 8.94
N LEU A 257 12.59 5.66 9.29
CA LEU A 257 12.38 6.98 8.69
C LEU A 257 13.60 7.90 8.89
N PRO A 258 14.06 8.18 10.11
CA PRO A 258 15.23 9.04 10.31
C PRO A 258 16.53 8.43 9.79
N ARG A 259 16.63 7.09 9.68
CA ARG A 259 17.80 6.39 9.13
C ARG A 259 17.88 6.44 7.60
N SER A 260 16.74 6.60 6.93
CA SER A 260 16.63 6.45 5.49
C SER A 260 17.15 7.69 4.73
N PRO A 261 17.98 7.51 3.69
CA PRO A 261 18.34 8.58 2.76
C PRO A 261 17.27 8.86 1.71
N VAL A 262 16.15 8.12 1.72
CA VAL A 262 15.07 8.28 0.73
C VAL A 262 14.22 9.49 1.11
N PRO A 263 14.01 10.48 0.22
CA PRO A 263 13.08 11.58 0.45
C PRO A 263 11.67 11.09 0.75
N VAL A 264 10.93 11.83 1.59
CA VAL A 264 9.57 11.47 2.00
C VAL A 264 8.59 12.60 1.70
N ALA A 265 7.46 12.27 1.06
CA ALA A 265 6.26 13.09 1.12
C ALA A 265 5.22 12.40 2.02
N TYR A 266 4.81 13.11 3.05
CA TYR A 266 3.83 12.63 4.03
C TYR A 266 2.47 13.26 3.75
N LEU A 267 1.50 12.45 3.33
CA LEU A 267 0.17 12.89 2.92
C LEU A 267 -0.87 12.47 3.96
N TRP A 268 -1.79 13.38 4.30
CA TRP A 268 -2.83 13.05 5.29
C TRP A 268 -4.20 13.63 4.92
N GLY A 269 -5.17 12.76 4.73
CA GLY A 269 -6.59 13.14 4.65
C GLY A 269 -7.12 13.51 6.02
N LEU A 270 -7.56 14.76 6.19
CA LEU A 270 -7.96 15.30 7.50
C LEU A 270 -9.30 14.78 7.99
N ALA A 271 -10.17 14.26 7.10
CA ALA A 271 -11.45 13.66 7.45
C ALA A 271 -11.35 12.17 7.83
N ASP A 272 -10.14 11.64 8.04
CA ASP A 272 -9.92 10.25 8.43
C ASP A 272 -10.42 9.98 9.85
N ASN A 273 -11.45 9.15 9.95
CA ASN A 273 -12.01 8.72 11.23
C ASN A 273 -11.35 7.45 11.79
N VAL A 274 -10.56 6.75 10.96
CA VAL A 274 -9.85 5.51 11.32
C VAL A 274 -8.50 5.87 11.91
N ASN A 275 -7.74 6.68 11.19
CA ASN A 275 -6.40 7.13 11.58
C ASN A 275 -6.43 8.65 11.78
N PRO A 276 -6.68 9.13 13.00
CA PRO A 276 -6.81 10.55 13.27
C PRO A 276 -5.49 11.30 13.10
N VAL A 277 -5.57 12.58 12.77
CA VAL A 277 -4.43 13.47 12.49
C VAL A 277 -3.36 13.51 13.59
N ARG A 278 -3.70 13.17 14.83
CA ARG A 278 -2.73 13.05 15.92
C ARG A 278 -1.61 12.03 15.63
N ILE A 279 -1.88 11.01 14.79
CA ILE A 279 -0.85 10.08 14.34
C ILE A 279 0.12 10.82 13.43
N SER A 280 -0.40 11.59 12.45
CA SER A 280 0.47 12.33 11.54
C SER A 280 1.35 13.34 12.26
N ASN A 281 0.79 14.07 13.22
CA ASN A 281 1.55 15.02 14.02
C ASN A 281 2.67 14.31 14.80
N HIS A 282 2.34 13.21 15.48
CA HIS A 282 3.33 12.44 16.24
C HIS A 282 4.46 11.90 15.33
N VAL A 283 4.11 11.33 14.20
CA VAL A 283 5.11 10.78 13.27
C VAL A 283 5.96 11.87 12.66
N TRP A 284 5.36 13.01 12.30
CA TRP A 284 6.10 14.17 11.81
C TRP A 284 7.10 14.68 12.84
N ASP A 285 6.63 15.00 14.03
CA ASP A 285 7.47 15.58 15.07
C ASP A 285 8.58 14.65 15.56
N THR A 286 8.30 13.35 15.60
CA THR A 286 9.23 12.37 16.19
C THR A 286 10.22 11.81 15.16
N TYR A 287 9.80 11.59 13.90
CA TYR A 287 10.57 10.79 12.95
C TYR A 287 10.92 11.52 11.65
N LEU A 288 10.18 12.55 11.25
CA LEU A 288 10.32 13.19 9.95
C LEU A 288 10.93 14.60 10.02
N ASN A 289 10.60 15.39 11.04
CA ASN A 289 10.98 16.80 11.11
C ASN A 289 12.49 17.03 11.19
N ASP A 290 13.22 16.19 11.92
CA ASP A 290 14.67 16.35 12.17
C ASP A 290 15.57 15.53 11.22
N ARG A 291 15.01 14.97 10.14
CA ARG A 291 15.80 14.16 9.20
C ARG A 291 16.87 14.98 8.49
N GLU A 292 18.01 14.32 8.18
CA GLU A 292 19.04 14.88 7.29
C GLU A 292 18.51 15.10 5.87
N VAL A 293 17.71 14.15 5.37
CA VAL A 293 17.06 14.19 4.08
C VAL A 293 15.72 14.89 4.20
N GLU A 294 15.43 15.80 3.29
CA GLU A 294 14.21 16.59 3.28
C GLU A 294 12.96 15.72 3.24
N SER A 295 11.99 16.08 4.06
CA SER A 295 10.64 15.54 4.03
C SER A 295 9.65 16.67 3.84
N SER A 296 8.56 16.42 3.11
CA SER A 296 7.46 17.36 2.93
C SER A 296 6.18 16.81 3.55
N PHE A 297 5.38 17.69 4.17
CA PHE A 297 4.10 17.34 4.75
C PHE A 297 2.94 18.01 3.99
N TRP A 298 1.96 17.20 3.64
CA TRP A 298 0.80 17.59 2.86
C TRP A 298 -0.47 17.13 3.54
N VAL A 299 -1.51 17.95 3.51
CA VAL A 299 -2.84 17.53 3.94
C VAL A 299 -3.82 17.63 2.77
N LEU A 300 -4.80 16.73 2.79
CA LEU A 300 -5.94 16.72 1.90
C LEU A 300 -7.18 17.00 2.76
N PRO A 301 -7.64 18.24 2.86
CA PRO A 301 -8.65 18.64 3.85
C PRO A 301 -9.97 17.90 3.70
N ALA A 302 -10.43 17.66 2.47
CA ALA A 302 -11.68 16.98 2.18
C ALA A 302 -11.55 15.44 2.18
N ALA A 303 -10.34 14.89 2.04
CA ALA A 303 -10.14 13.44 1.99
C ALA A 303 -10.28 12.78 3.36
N GLY A 304 -10.86 11.60 3.36
CA GLY A 304 -10.93 10.69 4.51
C GLY A 304 -9.75 9.73 4.57
N HIS A 305 -10.06 8.48 4.97
CA HIS A 305 -9.07 7.42 5.13
C HIS A 305 -8.40 6.98 3.82
N TYR A 306 -9.06 7.16 2.69
CA TYR A 306 -8.57 6.73 1.37
C TYR A 306 -8.33 7.94 0.44
N PRO A 307 -7.29 8.75 0.65
CA PRO A 307 -7.04 9.94 -0.18
C PRO A 307 -6.94 9.62 -1.67
N GLN A 308 -6.34 8.49 -2.04
CA GLN A 308 -6.23 8.00 -3.42
C GLN A 308 -7.57 7.68 -4.10
N ARG A 309 -8.66 7.61 -3.32
CA ARG A 309 -10.04 7.42 -3.81
C ARG A 309 -10.88 8.69 -3.71
N ASP A 310 -10.68 9.42 -2.62
CA ASP A 310 -11.46 10.62 -2.31
C ASP A 310 -10.99 11.83 -3.13
N ASN A 311 -9.65 11.99 -3.30
CA ASN A 311 -9.00 13.05 -4.05
C ASN A 311 -7.86 12.51 -4.94
N PRO A 312 -8.15 11.62 -5.89
CA PRO A 312 -7.12 10.89 -6.66
C PRO A 312 -6.23 11.83 -7.49
N GLU A 313 -6.80 12.88 -8.08
CA GLU A 313 -6.09 13.88 -8.88
C GLU A 313 -5.08 14.66 -8.02
N GLU A 314 -5.49 15.10 -6.81
CA GLU A 314 -4.60 15.84 -5.91
C GLU A 314 -3.47 14.97 -5.35
N VAL A 315 -3.73 13.68 -5.06
CA VAL A 315 -2.66 12.75 -4.67
C VAL A 315 -1.67 12.57 -5.81
N ALA A 316 -2.15 12.37 -7.04
CA ALA A 316 -1.30 12.24 -8.23
C ALA A 316 -0.48 13.50 -8.49
N LYS A 317 -1.06 14.68 -8.29
CA LYS A 317 -0.38 15.98 -8.40
C LYS A 317 0.75 16.12 -7.36
N VAL A 318 0.53 15.72 -6.11
CA VAL A 318 1.59 15.73 -5.08
C VAL A 318 2.71 14.78 -5.47
N ILE A 319 2.39 13.57 -5.98
CA ILE A 319 3.39 12.64 -6.49
C ILE A 319 4.20 13.28 -7.62
N GLY A 320 3.55 13.89 -8.61
CA GLY A 320 4.20 14.57 -9.72
C GLY A 320 5.09 15.71 -9.27
N MET A 321 4.62 16.58 -8.37
CA MET A 321 5.42 17.70 -7.83
C MET A 321 6.66 17.19 -7.09
N ALA A 322 6.54 16.17 -6.27
CA ALA A 322 7.64 15.60 -5.52
C ALA A 322 8.70 14.98 -6.43
N LEU A 323 8.27 14.17 -7.42
CA LEU A 323 9.19 13.48 -8.33
C LEU A 323 9.85 14.41 -9.35
N THR A 324 9.29 15.60 -9.61
CA THR A 324 9.86 16.59 -10.52
C THR A 324 10.58 17.76 -9.81
N GLY A 325 10.69 17.70 -8.47
CA GLY A 325 11.33 18.74 -7.67
C GLY A 325 10.55 20.06 -7.62
N GLN A 326 9.22 20.00 -7.77
CA GLN A 326 8.33 21.16 -7.76
C GLN A 326 7.58 21.33 -6.41
N VAL A 327 8.09 20.72 -5.35
CA VAL A 327 7.57 20.94 -4.00
C VAL A 327 7.71 22.44 -3.67
N PRO A 328 6.68 23.11 -3.08
CA PRO A 328 6.78 24.52 -2.70
C PRO A 328 7.99 24.80 -1.83
N ASP A 329 8.61 25.95 -2.01
CA ASP A 329 9.75 26.37 -1.19
C ASP A 329 9.31 26.87 0.20
N ARG A 330 10.26 27.10 1.09
CA ARG A 330 9.98 27.57 2.46
C ARG A 330 9.29 28.91 2.53
N GLU A 331 9.45 29.77 1.53
CA GLU A 331 8.81 31.06 1.49
C GLU A 331 7.29 30.94 1.29
N SER A 332 6.84 29.87 0.64
CA SER A 332 5.43 29.59 0.36
C SER A 332 4.70 28.93 1.54
N GLU A 333 5.40 28.31 2.48
CA GLU A 333 4.81 27.49 3.57
C GLU A 333 3.75 28.26 4.35
N ASN A 334 4.08 29.47 4.83
CA ASN A 334 3.15 30.28 5.62
C ASN A 334 1.88 30.70 4.87
N GLU A 335 1.98 30.87 3.55
CA GLU A 335 0.83 31.19 2.71
C GLU A 335 -0.13 30.01 2.64
N PHE A 336 0.38 28.80 2.43
CA PHE A 336 -0.43 27.58 2.40
C PHE A 336 -1.12 27.32 3.72
N MET A 337 -0.41 27.40 4.84
CA MET A 337 -0.97 27.19 6.18
C MET A 337 -2.12 28.16 6.50
N ARG A 338 -1.99 29.44 6.14
CA ARG A 338 -3.05 30.43 6.35
C ARG A 338 -4.24 30.20 5.46
N ARG A 339 -4.02 29.75 4.23
CA ARG A 339 -5.05 29.61 3.21
C ARG A 339 -5.97 28.44 3.47
N TYR A 340 -5.41 27.30 3.83
CA TYR A 340 -6.16 26.04 3.92
C TYR A 340 -6.66 25.74 5.32
N GLY A 341 -5.84 25.94 6.35
CA GLY A 341 -6.23 25.75 7.75
C GLY A 341 -7.03 24.47 7.99
N ALA A 342 -8.06 24.57 8.82
CA ALA A 342 -8.93 23.45 9.15
C ALA A 342 -10.17 23.33 8.23
N ASN A 343 -10.22 24.03 7.10
CA ASN A 343 -11.37 24.00 6.20
C ASN A 343 -11.46 22.67 5.45
N ARG A 344 -12.37 21.81 5.87
CA ARG A 344 -12.61 20.47 5.31
C ARG A 344 -13.33 20.47 3.95
N GLU A 345 -13.78 21.61 3.47
CA GLU A 345 -14.44 21.77 2.16
C GLU A 345 -13.43 22.03 1.04
N VAL A 346 -12.15 22.25 1.37
CA VAL A 346 -11.09 22.45 0.37
C VAL A 346 -10.70 21.11 -0.21
N GLU A 347 -10.84 20.99 -1.52
CA GLU A 347 -10.48 19.79 -2.27
C GLU A 347 -8.97 19.72 -2.60
N ASP A 348 -8.35 20.89 -2.81
CA ASP A 348 -6.92 20.97 -3.15
C ASP A 348 -6.04 20.39 -2.03
N ALA A 349 -4.96 19.74 -2.41
CA ALA A 349 -3.90 19.37 -1.47
C ALA A 349 -3.22 20.63 -0.94
N ALA A 350 -3.06 20.71 0.37
CA ALA A 350 -2.38 21.81 1.04
C ALA A 350 -0.98 21.37 1.48
N PHE A 351 0.03 22.11 1.03
CA PHE A 351 1.39 21.95 1.51
C PHE A 351 1.52 22.57 2.90
N ILE A 352 1.98 21.78 3.89
CA ILE A 352 2.11 22.21 5.28
C ILE A 352 3.53 22.67 5.57
N GLY A 353 4.54 22.00 5.06
CA GLY A 353 5.92 22.41 5.23
C GLY A 353 6.95 21.32 4.97
N HIS A 354 8.21 21.72 5.05
CA HIS A 354 9.37 20.84 4.98
C HIS A 354 9.82 20.40 6.39
N SER A 355 10.67 19.38 6.43
CA SER A 355 11.41 19.03 7.66
C SER A 355 12.31 20.17 8.14
N LYS A 356 12.69 20.13 9.42
CA LYS A 356 13.50 21.17 10.12
C LYS A 356 12.82 22.54 10.23
N ILE A 357 11.48 22.53 10.37
CA ILE A 357 10.71 23.71 10.74
C ILE A 357 10.61 23.73 12.27
N GLU A 358 11.05 24.84 12.87
CA GLU A 358 11.07 24.99 14.33
C GLU A 358 9.66 25.08 14.94
N GLU A 359 8.72 25.69 14.20
CA GLU A 359 7.34 25.85 14.63
C GLU A 359 6.41 25.54 13.47
N LEU A 360 5.93 24.31 13.39
CA LEU A 360 4.91 23.91 12.45
C LEU A 360 3.54 23.91 13.12
N ASP A 361 2.70 24.87 12.74
CA ASP A 361 1.32 24.94 13.18
C ASP A 361 0.42 24.11 12.25
N PHE A 362 0.14 22.89 12.65
CA PHE A 362 -0.73 22.03 11.88
C PHE A 362 -2.15 22.63 11.81
N PRO A 363 -2.72 22.79 10.62
CA PRO A 363 -4.08 23.38 10.46
C PRO A 363 -5.15 22.65 11.24
N SER A 364 -4.91 21.39 11.56
CA SER A 364 -5.80 20.53 12.33
C SER A 364 -5.25 20.20 13.73
N SER A 365 -4.19 20.86 14.18
CA SER A 365 -3.68 20.71 15.55
C SER A 365 -4.72 21.25 16.51
N ILE A 366 -5.57 20.39 16.95
CA ILE A 366 -6.41 20.60 18.10
C ILE A 366 -5.61 20.08 19.26
N GLU A 367 -5.60 20.80 20.38
CA GLU A 367 -5.06 20.30 21.62
C GLU A 367 -5.54 18.88 21.84
N TYR A 368 -4.61 17.93 21.68
CA TYR A 368 -4.96 16.54 21.62
C TYR A 368 -4.98 15.97 23.04
N THR A 369 -6.13 15.46 23.44
CA THR A 369 -6.23 14.65 24.65
C THR A 369 -6.14 13.17 24.31
N PRO A 370 -5.39 12.36 25.06
CA PRO A 370 -5.20 10.93 24.80
C PRO A 370 -6.47 10.06 24.96
N SER A 371 -7.65 10.67 25.00
CA SER A 371 -8.93 9.96 25.22
C SER A 371 -9.29 8.91 24.15
N GLY A 372 -8.65 8.95 23.00
CA GLY A 372 -8.78 7.93 21.95
C GLY A 372 -7.66 6.90 21.94
N TYR A 373 -6.76 6.97 22.89
CA TYR A 373 -5.66 6.02 23.02
C TYR A 373 -6.18 4.63 23.35
N ARG A 374 -5.70 3.64 22.63
CA ARG A 374 -6.02 2.22 22.85
C ARG A 374 -4.75 1.42 22.88
N VAL A 375 -4.60 0.62 23.90
CA VAL A 375 -3.55 -0.40 24.01
C VAL A 375 -4.18 -1.73 23.64
N ILE A 376 -3.48 -2.52 22.86
CA ILE A 376 -3.82 -3.90 22.59
C ILE A 376 -3.04 -4.72 23.61
N ASP A 377 -3.74 -5.36 24.57
CA ASP A 377 -3.15 -6.22 25.58
C ASP A 377 -2.85 -7.62 24.99
#